data_9e84014d085562829fabf409e56f2083
#
_entry.id   9e84014d085562829fabf409e56f2083
#
_cell.length_a   1.000
_cell.length_b   1.000
_cell.length_c   1.000
_cell.angle_alpha   90.00
_cell.angle_beta   90.00
_cell.angle_gamma   90.00
#
_symmetry.space_group_name_H-M   'P 1'
#
loop_
_entity.id
_entity.type
_entity.pdbx_description
1 polymer ?
#
loop_
_entity_poly.entity_id
_entity_poly.type
_entity_poly.pdbx_seq_one_letter_code
_entity_poly.pdbx_strand_id
1 'polypeptide(L)'
;MDESKLLRKFNSISKKCNVHDDNSYDVLVIDPPWNQGKTSKRGVRPNQTTKLDYATLLFEEIKLLPVEKWSKDQSFIFLWVTNSKDKKTKMPIIKMGFELLEHWGFTYYTTITWDKKTGPCPFSPFQVSTEHILFGYKGKVNFNKASLGKMKTCFTESSSAHSVKPNSFYQNIDQHFLGKKLDVFARQNREGFDGWGDEYKKLKTITKKPKKLAPKRQNKQGELKL
;
A
#
# COMPACT_ATOMS: atom_id res chain seq x y z
N MET A 1 -11.33 19.91 -9.28
CA MET A 1 -12.02 19.18 -10.39
C MET A 1 -13.48 19.11 -10.02
N ASP A 2 -14.40 19.16 -10.99
CA ASP A 2 -15.82 18.97 -10.70
C ASP A 2 -16.06 17.53 -10.21
N GLU A 3 -16.80 17.36 -9.11
CA GLU A 3 -17.07 16.09 -8.45
C GLU A 3 -17.72 15.09 -9.42
N SER A 4 -18.72 15.52 -10.18
CA SER A 4 -19.40 14.69 -11.19
C SER A 4 -18.45 14.15 -12.26
N LYS A 5 -17.44 14.95 -12.64
CA LYS A 5 -16.41 14.53 -13.61
C LYS A 5 -15.48 13.50 -13.01
N LEU A 6 -15.13 13.67 -11.73
CA LEU A 6 -14.25 12.73 -11.02
C LEU A 6 -14.94 11.38 -10.79
N LEU A 7 -16.20 11.39 -10.35
CA LEU A 7 -17.01 10.17 -10.19
C LEU A 7 -17.15 9.39 -11.50
N ARG A 8 -17.41 10.10 -12.62
CA ARG A 8 -17.42 9.48 -13.96
C ARG A 8 -16.08 8.85 -14.31
N LYS A 9 -14.96 9.50 -13.95
CA LYS A 9 -13.61 8.95 -14.14
C LYS A 9 -13.43 7.68 -13.31
N PHE A 10 -13.78 7.67 -12.03
CA PHE A 10 -13.66 6.49 -11.18
C PHE A 10 -14.51 5.31 -11.69
N ASN A 11 -15.75 5.57 -12.08
CA ASN A 11 -16.60 4.55 -12.70
C ASN A 11 -16.02 3.98 -14.00
N SER A 12 -15.41 4.83 -14.83
CA SER A 12 -14.71 4.39 -16.04
C SER A 12 -13.51 3.49 -15.72
N ILE A 13 -12.74 3.82 -14.69
CA ILE A 13 -11.61 2.99 -14.22
C ILE A 13 -12.12 1.66 -13.68
N SER A 14 -13.18 1.65 -12.86
CA SER A 14 -13.78 0.42 -12.31
C SER A 14 -14.21 -0.53 -13.43
N LYS A 15 -14.93 -0.04 -14.43
CA LYS A 15 -15.33 -0.84 -15.62
C LYS A 15 -14.11 -1.40 -16.35
N LYS A 16 -13.09 -0.58 -16.59
CA LYS A 16 -11.85 -0.98 -17.27
C LYS A 16 -11.06 -2.05 -16.50
N CYS A 17 -11.10 -2.01 -15.17
CA CYS A 17 -10.40 -2.93 -14.28
C CYS A 17 -11.24 -4.15 -13.88
N ASN A 18 -12.50 -4.26 -14.30
CA ASN A 18 -13.48 -5.26 -13.86
C ASN A 18 -13.69 -5.26 -12.34
N VAL A 19 -13.62 -4.10 -11.72
CA VAL A 19 -13.97 -3.91 -10.30
C VAL A 19 -15.41 -3.43 -10.23
N HIS A 20 -16.23 -4.16 -9.47
CA HIS A 20 -17.65 -3.91 -9.33
C HIS A 20 -17.98 -3.32 -7.96
N ASP A 21 -19.03 -2.50 -7.90
CA ASP A 21 -19.57 -1.91 -6.68
C ASP A 21 -20.56 -2.89 -6.04
N ASP A 22 -20.07 -4.08 -5.63
CA ASP A 22 -20.88 -5.23 -5.19
C ASP A 22 -20.53 -5.73 -3.77
N ASN A 23 -19.81 -4.94 -3.00
CA ASN A 23 -19.35 -5.27 -1.65
C ASN A 23 -18.62 -6.63 -1.60
N SER A 24 -17.76 -6.91 -2.57
CA SER A 24 -17.18 -8.24 -2.75
C SER A 24 -15.80 -8.44 -2.10
N TYR A 25 -15.14 -7.37 -1.67
CA TYR A 25 -13.77 -7.47 -1.17
C TYR A 25 -13.69 -7.60 0.35
N ASP A 26 -12.92 -8.62 0.79
CA ASP A 26 -12.60 -8.86 2.20
C ASP A 26 -11.43 -8.00 2.67
N VAL A 27 -10.53 -7.62 1.74
CA VAL A 27 -9.33 -6.82 2.05
C VAL A 27 -9.12 -5.76 0.98
N LEU A 28 -8.91 -4.53 1.41
CA LEU A 28 -8.51 -3.42 0.56
C LEU A 28 -7.11 -2.96 0.93
N VAL A 29 -6.26 -2.78 -0.08
CA VAL A 29 -4.96 -2.10 0.05
C VAL A 29 -5.04 -0.82 -0.77
N ILE A 30 -4.86 0.32 -0.15
CA ILE A 30 -5.02 1.62 -0.81
C ILE A 30 -3.73 2.43 -0.67
N ASP A 31 -3.11 2.80 -1.81
CA ASP A 31 -1.94 3.70 -1.87
C ASP A 31 -2.31 4.99 -2.61
N PRO A 32 -2.98 5.96 -1.95
CA PRO A 32 -3.47 7.14 -2.63
C PRO A 32 -2.32 7.97 -3.23
N PRO A 33 -2.51 8.55 -4.41
CA PRO A 33 -1.56 9.47 -4.99
C PRO A 33 -1.64 10.84 -4.30
N TRP A 34 -1.15 10.89 -3.06
CA TRP A 34 -1.20 12.06 -2.18
C TRP A 34 -0.66 13.32 -2.85
N ASN A 35 -1.33 14.45 -2.67
CA ASN A 35 -0.85 15.77 -3.11
C ASN A 35 0.27 16.29 -2.21
N GLN A 36 1.35 15.53 -2.12
CA GLN A 36 2.50 15.83 -1.26
C GLN A 36 3.61 16.58 -2.01
N GLY A 37 4.37 17.43 -1.27
CA GLY A 37 5.55 18.08 -1.78
C GLY A 37 6.72 17.10 -1.91
N LYS A 38 7.52 17.20 -2.96
CA LYS A 38 8.89 16.68 -2.92
C LYS A 38 9.70 17.58 -1.99
N THR A 39 10.30 17.03 -0.96
CA THR A 39 10.99 17.78 0.12
C THR A 39 12.31 18.40 -0.33
N SER A 40 12.79 18.17 -1.54
CA SER A 40 14.02 18.79 -2.01
C SER A 40 14.04 19.00 -3.53
N LYS A 41 14.39 20.21 -3.94
CA LYS A 41 14.96 20.50 -5.26
C LYS A 41 16.38 19.89 -5.28
N ARG A 42 16.52 18.61 -5.58
CA ARG A 42 17.84 17.99 -5.70
C ARG A 42 18.31 18.04 -7.15
N GLY A 43 19.16 19.03 -7.46
CA GLY A 43 20.03 19.01 -8.63
C GLY A 43 21.26 18.09 -8.48
N VAL A 44 21.29 17.19 -7.48
CA VAL A 44 22.52 16.46 -7.10
C VAL A 44 22.59 15.05 -7.69
N ARG A 45 21.49 14.49 -8.21
CA ARG A 45 21.53 13.19 -8.90
C ARG A 45 20.97 13.32 -10.31
N PRO A 46 21.66 12.82 -11.33
CA PRO A 46 21.13 12.75 -12.69
C PRO A 46 19.79 11.96 -12.65
N ASN A 47 18.80 12.40 -13.43
CA ASN A 47 17.46 11.82 -13.57
C ASN A 47 16.47 12.00 -12.40
N GLN A 48 16.68 12.93 -11.46
CA GLN A 48 15.65 13.31 -10.50
C GLN A 48 14.84 14.51 -11.01
N THR A 49 13.71 14.25 -11.66
CA THR A 49 12.74 15.30 -12.03
C THR A 49 12.08 15.91 -10.79
N THR A 50 11.81 17.23 -10.85
CA THR A 50 11.12 17.97 -9.78
C THR A 50 9.62 17.72 -9.73
N LYS A 51 9.05 17.04 -10.72
CA LYS A 51 7.63 16.68 -10.81
C LYS A 51 7.41 15.22 -10.42
N LEU A 52 6.29 14.93 -9.81
CA LEU A 52 5.80 13.55 -9.67
C LEU A 52 5.41 13.06 -11.06
N ASP A 53 5.80 11.82 -11.39
CA ASP A 53 5.55 11.22 -12.71
C ASP A 53 4.07 10.77 -12.88
N TYR A 54 3.22 11.09 -11.91
CA TYR A 54 1.81 10.73 -11.88
C TYR A 54 0.95 11.89 -11.35
N ALA A 55 -0.32 11.92 -11.76
CA ALA A 55 -1.30 12.88 -11.28
C ALA A 55 -1.64 12.60 -9.81
N THR A 56 -1.55 13.63 -8.98
CA THR A 56 -1.97 13.57 -7.58
C THR A 56 -3.45 13.89 -7.45
N LEU A 57 -4.09 13.37 -6.41
CA LEU A 57 -5.46 13.70 -6.03
C LEU A 57 -5.45 14.60 -4.79
N LEU A 58 -6.42 15.51 -4.73
CA LEU A 58 -6.70 16.29 -3.53
C LEU A 58 -7.36 15.39 -2.47
N PHE A 59 -7.27 15.78 -1.22
CA PHE A 59 -7.87 15.02 -0.11
C PHE A 59 -9.37 14.76 -0.31
N GLU A 60 -10.13 15.80 -0.68
CA GLU A 60 -11.56 15.67 -0.95
C GLU A 60 -11.86 14.77 -2.17
N GLU A 61 -10.93 14.68 -3.12
CA GLU A 61 -11.06 13.78 -4.27
C GLU A 61 -10.81 12.31 -3.86
N ILE A 62 -9.89 12.08 -2.91
CA ILE A 62 -9.64 10.73 -2.36
C ILE A 62 -10.84 10.24 -1.56
N LYS A 63 -11.51 11.09 -0.79
CA LYS A 63 -12.74 10.76 -0.06
C LYS A 63 -13.85 10.21 -0.95
N LEU A 64 -13.93 10.67 -2.21
CA LEU A 64 -14.95 10.23 -3.16
C LEU A 64 -14.72 8.83 -3.76
N LEU A 65 -13.63 8.15 -3.38
CA LEU A 65 -13.44 6.74 -3.77
C LEU A 65 -14.58 5.90 -3.20
N PRO A 66 -15.20 5.01 -4.01
CA PRO A 66 -16.32 4.20 -3.57
C PRO A 66 -15.89 3.00 -2.69
N VAL A 67 -15.07 3.27 -1.67
CA VAL A 67 -14.47 2.25 -0.80
C VAL A 67 -15.55 1.44 -0.08
N GLU A 68 -16.62 2.09 0.36
CA GLU A 68 -17.76 1.43 1.01
C GLU A 68 -18.46 0.44 0.09
N LYS A 69 -18.57 0.77 -1.21
CA LYS A 69 -19.20 -0.11 -2.21
C LYS A 69 -18.31 -1.28 -2.62
N TRP A 70 -17.01 -1.16 -2.45
CA TRP A 70 -16.07 -2.25 -2.72
C TRP A 70 -15.95 -3.19 -1.53
N SER A 71 -15.97 -2.65 -0.30
CA SER A 71 -15.75 -3.42 0.92
C SER A 71 -16.98 -4.18 1.37
N LYS A 72 -16.79 -5.42 1.86
CA LYS A 72 -17.82 -6.14 2.60
C LYS A 72 -18.12 -5.46 3.94
N ASP A 73 -19.25 -5.80 4.55
CA ASP A 73 -19.61 -5.36 5.91
C ASP A 73 -18.62 -5.85 6.97
N GLN A 74 -17.93 -6.95 6.69
CA GLN A 74 -16.80 -7.45 7.48
C GLN A 74 -15.57 -7.50 6.59
N SER A 75 -14.70 -6.51 6.76
CA SER A 75 -13.54 -6.33 5.87
C SER A 75 -12.38 -5.63 6.57
N PHE A 76 -11.22 -5.69 5.93
CA PHE A 76 -9.99 -5.07 6.38
C PHE A 76 -9.49 -4.03 5.38
N ILE A 77 -8.81 -3.01 5.89
CA ILE A 77 -8.18 -1.98 5.08
C ILE A 77 -6.73 -1.76 5.50
N PHE A 78 -5.85 -1.61 4.50
CA PHE A 78 -4.45 -1.21 4.64
C PHE A 78 -4.25 0.07 3.85
N LEU A 79 -4.20 1.20 4.52
CA LEU A 79 -4.07 2.52 3.90
C LEU A 79 -2.65 3.04 4.03
N TRP A 80 -1.95 3.19 2.92
CA TRP A 80 -0.60 3.74 2.87
C TRP A 80 -0.61 5.24 3.12
N VAL A 81 0.22 5.68 4.06
CA VAL A 81 0.43 7.08 4.41
C VAL A 81 1.92 7.41 4.52
N THR A 82 2.27 8.67 4.37
CA THR A 82 3.66 9.14 4.42
C THR A 82 3.87 10.13 5.55
N ASN A 83 5.13 10.38 5.93
CA ASN A 83 5.53 11.40 6.90
C ASN A 83 5.46 12.84 6.34
N SER A 84 4.86 13.04 5.16
CA SER A 84 4.75 14.32 4.49
C SER A 84 3.48 15.09 4.89
N LYS A 85 3.37 16.31 4.37
CA LYS A 85 2.17 17.15 4.47
C LYS A 85 1.58 17.36 3.08
N ASP A 86 0.26 17.52 3.02
CA ASP A 86 -0.44 17.96 1.82
C ASP A 86 0.04 19.36 1.40
N LYS A 87 0.23 19.59 0.10
CA LYS A 87 0.74 20.87 -0.42
C LYS A 87 -0.24 22.03 -0.21
N LYS A 88 -1.54 21.76 -0.34
CA LYS A 88 -2.59 22.79 -0.29
C LYS A 88 -2.99 23.10 1.15
N THR A 89 -3.38 22.08 1.91
CA THR A 89 -3.93 22.24 3.26
C THR A 89 -2.86 22.32 4.35
N LYS A 90 -1.62 21.87 4.07
CA LYS A 90 -0.51 21.69 5.04
C LYS A 90 -0.80 20.64 6.11
N MET A 91 -1.91 19.92 6.02
CA MET A 91 -2.27 18.86 6.94
C MET A 91 -1.29 17.67 6.80
N PRO A 92 -0.84 17.05 7.90
CA PRO A 92 -0.07 15.81 7.85
C PRO A 92 -0.84 14.70 7.14
N ILE A 93 -0.18 13.99 6.19
CA ILE A 93 -0.82 12.89 5.44
C ILE A 93 -1.34 11.79 6.38
N ILE A 94 -0.61 11.50 7.45
CA ILE A 94 -1.05 10.52 8.43
C ILE A 94 -2.39 10.90 9.10
N LYS A 95 -2.61 12.20 9.39
CA LYS A 95 -3.88 12.70 9.92
C LYS A 95 -5.01 12.54 8.91
N MET A 96 -4.75 12.87 7.64
CA MET A 96 -5.69 12.62 6.55
C MET A 96 -6.04 11.13 6.43
N GLY A 97 -5.07 10.24 6.65
CA GLY A 97 -5.30 8.80 6.64
C GLY A 97 -6.30 8.36 7.71
N PHE A 98 -6.22 8.89 8.92
CA PHE A 98 -7.20 8.60 9.98
C PHE A 98 -8.60 9.12 9.60
N GLU A 99 -8.70 10.35 9.09
CA GLU A 99 -9.97 10.91 8.64
C GLU A 99 -10.60 10.09 7.49
N LEU A 100 -9.77 9.52 6.59
CA LEU A 100 -10.27 8.63 5.52
C LEU A 100 -10.79 7.30 6.07
N LEU A 101 -10.11 6.69 7.04
CA LEU A 101 -10.61 5.46 7.67
C LEU A 101 -12.00 5.67 8.26
N GLU A 102 -12.17 6.72 9.06
CA GLU A 102 -13.45 7.10 9.67
C GLU A 102 -14.52 7.38 8.60
N HIS A 103 -14.17 8.16 7.57
CA HIS A 103 -15.06 8.52 6.48
C HIS A 103 -15.58 7.29 5.70
N TRP A 104 -14.74 6.27 5.52
CA TRP A 104 -15.09 5.01 4.85
C TRP A 104 -15.67 3.94 5.79
N GLY A 105 -15.94 4.29 7.06
CA GLY A 105 -16.57 3.41 8.06
C GLY A 105 -15.64 2.35 8.63
N PHE A 106 -14.31 2.55 8.59
CA PHE A 106 -13.35 1.63 9.19
C PHE A 106 -12.87 2.11 10.56
N THR A 107 -12.79 1.17 11.50
CA THR A 107 -12.17 1.39 12.81
C THR A 107 -10.67 1.15 12.70
N TYR A 108 -9.86 2.14 13.08
CA TYR A 108 -8.40 1.97 13.18
C TYR A 108 -8.04 0.90 14.21
N TYR A 109 -7.07 0.05 13.86
CA TYR A 109 -6.56 -0.98 14.75
C TYR A 109 -5.09 -0.76 15.14
N THR A 110 -4.19 -0.63 14.15
CA THR A 110 -2.76 -0.41 14.39
C THR A 110 -2.07 0.23 13.20
N THR A 111 -0.86 0.75 13.44
CA THR A 111 0.02 1.25 12.38
C THR A 111 1.13 0.25 12.11
N ILE A 112 1.33 -0.08 10.83
CA ILE A 112 2.45 -0.89 10.36
C ILE A 112 3.48 0.05 9.71
N THR A 113 4.76 -0.14 10.02
CA THR A 113 5.85 0.70 9.54
C THR A 113 6.75 -0.08 8.58
N TRP A 114 6.96 0.48 7.40
CA TRP A 114 7.98 0.04 6.46
C TRP A 114 9.24 0.89 6.58
N ASP A 115 10.35 0.28 6.99
CA ASP A 115 11.68 0.88 6.91
C ASP A 115 12.30 0.59 5.54
N LYS A 116 12.55 1.66 4.77
CA LYS A 116 12.99 1.61 3.37
C LYS A 116 14.50 1.45 3.20
N LYS A 117 15.28 1.47 4.28
CA LYS A 117 16.76 1.52 4.25
C LYS A 117 17.30 2.64 3.36
N THR A 118 16.67 3.81 3.37
CA THR A 118 17.13 4.95 2.59
C THR A 118 18.36 5.60 3.22
N GLY A 119 19.22 6.13 2.39
CA GLY A 119 20.38 6.90 2.84
C GLY A 119 20.02 8.23 3.52
N PRO A 120 21.01 8.94 4.07
CA PRO A 120 20.80 10.15 4.85
C PRO A 120 20.09 11.26 4.05
N CYS A 121 19.34 12.10 4.73
CA CYS A 121 18.71 13.30 4.18
C CYS A 121 19.48 14.54 4.65
N PRO A 122 20.35 15.17 3.82
CA PRO A 122 21.23 16.24 4.24
C PRO A 122 20.50 17.55 4.58
N PHE A 123 19.21 17.67 4.27
CA PHE A 123 18.42 18.90 4.45
C PHE A 123 17.37 18.77 5.57
N SER A 124 17.46 17.75 6.38
CA SER A 124 16.54 17.53 7.51
C SER A 124 17.32 16.98 8.71
N PRO A 125 16.99 17.41 9.94
CA PRO A 125 17.56 16.81 11.14
C PRO A 125 17.16 15.33 11.28
N PHE A 126 16.11 14.91 10.57
CA PHE A 126 15.63 13.53 10.58
C PHE A 126 15.85 12.85 9.23
N GLN A 127 16.34 11.62 9.27
CA GLN A 127 16.34 10.72 8.12
C GLN A 127 14.97 10.10 7.98
N VAL A 128 14.17 10.60 7.03
CA VAL A 128 12.83 10.06 6.77
C VAL A 128 12.97 8.77 5.95
N SER A 129 13.24 7.66 6.65
CA SER A 129 13.43 6.33 6.06
C SER A 129 12.15 5.50 6.02
N THR A 130 11.06 5.96 6.63
CA THR A 130 9.85 5.16 6.81
C THR A 130 8.67 5.64 5.98
N GLU A 131 7.79 4.70 5.66
CA GLU A 131 6.39 4.92 5.29
C GLU A 131 5.51 4.09 6.23
N HIS A 132 4.24 4.46 6.36
CA HIS A 132 3.34 3.81 7.29
C HIS A 132 2.09 3.30 6.58
N ILE A 133 1.50 2.27 7.16
CA ILE A 133 0.22 1.72 6.74
C ILE A 133 -0.71 1.78 7.96
N LEU A 134 -1.81 2.50 7.82
CA LEU A 134 -2.88 2.45 8.80
C LEU A 134 -3.71 1.21 8.52
N PHE A 135 -3.73 0.29 9.46
CA PHE A 135 -4.55 -0.91 9.39
C PHE A 135 -5.84 -0.71 10.18
N GLY A 136 -6.96 -0.99 9.54
CA GLY A 136 -8.28 -0.89 10.13
C GLY A 136 -9.19 -2.04 9.72
N TYR A 137 -10.35 -2.10 10.33
CA TYR A 137 -11.38 -3.11 10.07
C TYR A 137 -12.78 -2.50 10.09
N LYS A 138 -13.72 -3.17 9.44
CA LYS A 138 -15.14 -2.84 9.43
C LYS A 138 -15.93 -4.04 9.92
N GLY A 139 -16.97 -3.81 10.73
CA GLY A 139 -17.84 -4.86 11.28
C GLY A 139 -17.19 -5.78 12.32
N LYS A 140 -17.79 -6.93 12.54
CA LYS A 140 -17.29 -7.97 13.46
C LYS A 140 -16.31 -8.86 12.71
N VAL A 141 -15.03 -8.54 12.71
CA VAL A 141 -14.01 -9.33 12.03
C VAL A 141 -13.44 -10.40 12.94
N ASN A 142 -13.23 -11.58 12.35
CA ASN A 142 -12.51 -12.66 13.01
C ASN A 142 -11.12 -12.79 12.39
N PHE A 143 -10.08 -12.54 13.19
CA PHE A 143 -8.72 -12.82 12.76
C PHE A 143 -8.49 -14.33 12.69
N ASN A 144 -7.82 -14.78 11.62
CA ASN A 144 -7.40 -16.17 11.52
C ASN A 144 -6.49 -16.52 12.72
N LYS A 145 -6.93 -17.44 13.58
CA LYS A 145 -6.18 -17.88 14.77
C LYS A 145 -4.76 -18.38 14.43
N ALA A 146 -4.59 -19.02 13.27
CA ALA A 146 -3.29 -19.48 12.81
C ALA A 146 -2.32 -18.34 12.43
N SER A 147 -2.84 -17.13 12.20
CA SER A 147 -2.08 -15.94 11.82
C SER A 147 -1.86 -14.96 12.99
N LEU A 148 -2.47 -15.20 14.15
CA LEU A 148 -2.35 -14.31 15.30
C LEU A 148 -0.88 -14.17 15.74
N GLY A 149 -0.42 -12.91 15.91
CA GLY A 149 0.93 -12.57 16.37
C GLY A 149 2.05 -12.81 15.33
N LYS A 150 1.73 -13.23 14.10
CA LYS A 150 2.75 -13.53 13.08
C LYS A 150 3.06 -12.33 12.17
N MET A 151 2.11 -11.44 11.95
CA MET A 151 2.34 -10.24 11.17
C MET A 151 2.96 -9.15 12.04
N LYS A 152 4.21 -8.78 11.72
CA LYS A 152 4.92 -7.73 12.47
C LYS A 152 4.42 -6.34 12.08
N THR A 153 4.34 -5.44 13.06
CA THR A 153 3.99 -4.03 12.85
C THR A 153 5.17 -3.20 12.32
N CYS A 154 6.36 -3.79 12.16
CA CYS A 154 7.50 -3.17 11.51
C CYS A 154 8.21 -4.20 10.64
N PHE A 155 8.57 -3.80 9.42
CA PHE A 155 9.37 -4.63 8.51
C PHE A 155 10.32 -3.75 7.70
N THR A 156 11.42 -4.37 7.24
CA THR A 156 12.47 -3.71 6.49
C THR A 156 12.60 -4.35 5.12
N GLU A 157 12.49 -3.55 4.07
CA GLU A 157 12.74 -3.95 2.68
C GLU A 157 13.25 -2.73 1.90
N SER A 158 14.32 -2.91 1.13
CA SER A 158 14.84 -1.82 0.30
C SER A 158 13.84 -1.44 -0.79
N SER A 159 13.66 -0.14 -1.03
CA SER A 159 12.88 0.34 -2.16
C SER A 159 13.54 -0.06 -3.47
N SER A 160 12.85 -0.77 -4.33
CA SER A 160 13.37 -1.26 -5.63
C SER A 160 13.28 -0.20 -6.74
N ALA A 161 12.25 0.63 -6.73
CA ALA A 161 12.01 1.72 -7.67
C ALA A 161 11.12 2.80 -7.02
N HIS A 162 11.05 4.00 -7.65
CA HIS A 162 10.20 5.07 -7.13
C HIS A 162 8.74 4.60 -7.04
N SER A 163 8.18 4.74 -5.84
CA SER A 163 6.77 4.48 -5.52
C SER A 163 6.29 3.02 -5.64
N VAL A 164 7.17 2.04 -5.83
CA VAL A 164 6.80 0.63 -5.78
C VAL A 164 6.78 0.16 -4.33
N LYS A 165 5.64 -0.35 -3.90
CA LYS A 165 5.49 -0.89 -2.54
C LYS A 165 6.12 -2.28 -2.44
N PRO A 166 6.68 -2.66 -1.27
CA PRO A 166 7.42 -3.90 -1.10
C PRO A 166 6.57 -5.14 -1.31
N ASN A 167 7.14 -6.14 -1.99
CA ASN A 167 6.42 -7.38 -2.27
C ASN A 167 6.16 -8.21 -1.01
N SER A 168 7.05 -8.16 -0.02
CA SER A 168 6.87 -8.88 1.25
C SER A 168 5.60 -8.46 1.98
N PHE A 169 5.21 -7.19 1.90
CA PHE A 169 3.96 -6.68 2.47
C PHE A 169 2.74 -7.39 1.85
N TYR A 170 2.65 -7.45 0.53
CA TYR A 170 1.54 -8.12 -0.16
C TYR A 170 1.53 -9.64 0.07
N GLN A 171 2.71 -10.26 0.15
CA GLN A 171 2.83 -11.68 0.49
C GLN A 171 2.33 -11.97 1.91
N ASN A 172 2.63 -11.11 2.88
CA ASN A 172 2.12 -11.21 4.24
C ASN A 172 0.60 -11.07 4.29
N ILE A 173 0.03 -10.12 3.55
CA ILE A 173 -1.43 -9.99 3.45
C ILE A 173 -2.03 -11.28 2.86
N ASP A 174 -1.50 -11.76 1.76
CA ASP A 174 -2.01 -12.96 1.09
C ASP A 174 -1.95 -14.21 1.99
N GLN A 175 -0.91 -14.32 2.80
CA GLN A 175 -0.73 -15.43 3.73
C GLN A 175 -1.66 -15.35 4.96
N HIS A 176 -1.97 -14.14 5.45
CA HIS A 176 -2.62 -13.96 6.74
C HIS A 176 -4.09 -13.52 6.66
N PHE A 177 -4.52 -12.98 5.52
CA PHE A 177 -5.88 -12.51 5.30
C PHE A 177 -6.53 -13.29 4.16
N LEU A 178 -7.61 -14.00 4.48
CA LEU A 178 -8.36 -14.78 3.50
C LEU A 178 -9.32 -13.90 2.71
N GLY A 179 -9.82 -14.44 1.61
CA GLY A 179 -10.86 -13.83 0.79
C GLY A 179 -10.33 -12.97 -0.35
N LYS A 180 -11.24 -12.25 -1.00
CA LYS A 180 -10.99 -11.44 -2.18
C LYS A 180 -10.30 -10.12 -1.81
N LYS A 181 -9.24 -9.76 -2.50
CA LYS A 181 -8.39 -8.61 -2.19
C LYS A 181 -8.35 -7.63 -3.34
N LEU A 182 -8.42 -6.32 -3.03
CA LEU A 182 -8.32 -5.23 -3.99
C LEU A 182 -7.11 -4.34 -3.68
N ASP A 183 -6.24 -4.15 -4.67
CA ASP A 183 -5.13 -3.18 -4.63
C ASP A 183 -5.55 -1.91 -5.40
N VAL A 184 -5.83 -0.83 -4.65
CA VAL A 184 -6.33 0.44 -5.20
C VAL A 184 -5.16 1.37 -5.50
N PHE A 185 -5.15 1.96 -6.69
CA PHE A 185 -4.03 2.65 -7.32
C PHE A 185 -2.86 1.73 -7.61
N ALA A 186 -3.18 0.47 -7.95
CA ALA A 186 -2.20 -0.56 -8.26
C ALA A 186 -1.25 -0.13 -9.38
N ARG A 187 0.06 -0.26 -9.11
CA ARG A 187 1.14 -0.01 -10.08
C ARG A 187 1.80 -1.29 -10.57
N GLN A 188 1.31 -2.41 -10.10
CA GLN A 188 1.78 -3.74 -10.48
C GLN A 188 0.60 -4.70 -10.43
N ASN A 189 0.58 -5.66 -11.33
CA ASN A 189 -0.35 -6.78 -11.23
C ASN A 189 0.24 -7.79 -10.24
N ARG A 190 -0.52 -8.16 -9.22
CA ARG A 190 -0.12 -9.09 -8.15
C ARG A 190 -1.07 -10.27 -8.11
N GLU A 191 -0.50 -11.48 -8.05
CA GLU A 191 -1.27 -12.69 -7.83
C GLU A 191 -2.04 -12.61 -6.50
N GLY A 192 -3.31 -13.01 -6.49
CA GLY A 192 -4.19 -12.95 -5.31
C GLY A 192 -4.85 -11.58 -5.06
N PHE A 193 -4.59 -10.57 -5.91
CA PHE A 193 -5.20 -9.24 -5.81
C PHE A 193 -5.82 -8.81 -7.13
N ASP A 194 -7.05 -8.35 -7.08
CA ASP A 194 -7.60 -7.53 -8.15
C ASP A 194 -6.96 -6.13 -8.05
N GLY A 195 -6.77 -5.46 -9.17
CA GLY A 195 -6.16 -4.14 -9.18
C GLY A 195 -7.10 -3.09 -9.74
N TRP A 196 -7.12 -1.92 -9.12
CA TRP A 196 -7.83 -0.75 -9.59
C TRP A 196 -6.88 0.44 -9.74
N GLY A 197 -6.89 1.10 -10.91
CA GLY A 197 -6.08 2.27 -11.17
C GLY A 197 -5.93 2.58 -12.65
N ASP A 198 -5.58 3.83 -12.97
CA ASP A 198 -5.40 4.31 -14.36
C ASP A 198 -4.29 3.53 -15.11
N GLU A 199 -3.31 3.01 -14.38
CA GLU A 199 -2.14 2.33 -14.96
C GLU A 199 -2.24 0.81 -14.92
N TYR A 200 -3.21 0.25 -14.18
CA TYR A 200 -3.28 -1.19 -13.89
C TYR A 200 -3.21 -2.10 -15.13
N LYS A 201 -3.94 -1.79 -16.21
CA LYS A 201 -3.91 -2.59 -17.45
C LYS A 201 -2.67 -2.38 -18.34
N LYS A 202 -1.86 -1.38 -18.04
CA LYS A 202 -0.59 -1.13 -18.75
C LYS A 202 0.56 -1.94 -18.18
N LEU A 203 0.36 -2.59 -17.04
CA LEU A 203 1.39 -3.24 -16.27
C LEU A 203 1.62 -4.67 -16.79
N LYS A 204 2.91 -5.04 -16.96
CA LYS A 204 3.30 -6.43 -17.21
C LYS A 204 3.07 -7.26 -15.96
N THR A 205 2.45 -8.42 -16.10
CA THR A 205 2.26 -9.37 -15.00
C THR A 205 3.64 -9.82 -14.49
N ILE A 206 3.91 -9.59 -13.20
CA ILE A 206 5.09 -10.13 -12.55
C ILE A 206 4.78 -11.58 -12.16
N THR A 207 5.10 -12.51 -13.05
CA THR A 207 5.06 -13.93 -12.71
C THR A 207 6.22 -14.23 -11.75
N LYS A 208 5.91 -14.77 -10.56
CA LYS A 208 6.92 -15.31 -9.65
C LYS A 208 7.70 -16.40 -10.37
N LYS A 209 8.99 -16.18 -10.68
CA LYS A 209 9.87 -17.31 -10.90
C LYS A 209 9.98 -18.07 -9.57
N PRO A 210 9.70 -19.39 -9.51
CA PRO A 210 9.88 -20.15 -8.29
C PRO A 210 11.32 -19.99 -7.82
N LYS A 211 11.51 -19.46 -6.59
CA LYS A 211 12.82 -19.49 -5.93
C LYS A 211 13.21 -20.97 -5.83
N LYS A 212 14.25 -21.40 -6.57
CA LYS A 212 14.89 -22.69 -6.31
C LYS A 212 15.31 -22.67 -4.85
N LEU A 213 14.69 -23.52 -4.04
CA LEU A 213 15.15 -23.78 -2.68
C LEU A 213 16.60 -24.22 -2.79
N ALA A 214 17.51 -23.47 -2.16
CA ALA A 214 18.88 -23.89 -2.01
C ALA A 214 18.88 -25.24 -1.25
N PRO A 215 19.68 -26.23 -1.68
CA PRO A 215 19.72 -27.50 -1.00
C PRO A 215 20.13 -27.29 0.47
N LYS A 216 19.36 -27.85 1.41
CA LYS A 216 19.71 -27.86 2.83
C LYS A 216 21.13 -28.46 2.97
N ARG A 217 22.06 -27.65 3.50
CA ARG A 217 23.37 -28.18 3.92
C ARG A 217 23.12 -29.27 4.97
N GLN A 218 23.45 -30.52 4.64
CA GLN A 218 23.50 -31.58 5.60
C GLN A 218 24.63 -31.25 6.57
N ASN A 219 24.30 -31.06 7.85
CA ASN A 219 25.32 -31.04 8.91
C ASN A 219 25.99 -32.41 8.99
N LYS A 220 27.24 -32.49 8.59
CA LYS A 220 28.08 -33.61 8.96
C LYS A 220 28.32 -33.53 10.47
N GLN A 221 27.68 -34.42 11.21
CA GLN A 221 28.04 -34.66 12.61
C GLN A 221 29.45 -35.22 12.62
N GLY A 222 30.38 -34.43 13.17
CA GLY A 222 31.72 -34.93 13.51
C GLY A 222 31.63 -35.77 14.77
N GLU A 223 31.95 -37.08 14.68
CA GLU A 223 32.18 -37.92 15.81
C GLU A 223 33.39 -37.44 16.61
N LEU A 224 33.15 -37.11 17.90
CA LEU A 224 34.26 -37.00 18.87
C LEU A 224 34.71 -38.41 19.19
N LYS A 225 35.94 -38.78 18.86
CA LYS A 225 36.64 -39.91 19.44
C LYS A 225 37.33 -39.45 20.71
N LEU A 226 37.09 -40.18 21.80
CA LEU A 226 37.82 -40.16 23.05
C LEU A 226 39.29 -40.54 22.86
#